data_7645eebf9a305a43191b411d9bb94cff
#
_entry.id   7645eebf9a305a43191b411d9bb94cff
#
_cell.length_a   1.000
_cell.length_b   1.000
_cell.length_c   1.000
_cell.angle_alpha   90.00
_cell.angle_beta   90.00
_cell.angle_gamma   90.00
#
_symmetry.space_group_name_H-M   'P 1'
#
loop_
_entity.id
_entity.type
_entity.pdbx_description
1 polymer ?
#
loop_
_entity_poly.entity_id
_entity_poly.type
_entity_poly.pdbx_seq_one_letter_code
_entity_poly.pdbx_strand_id
1 'polypeptide(L)'
;YPDVNWIDEIMKRTSIQQNYYINAQGGGDIARYYLSLGYQDEGAAYRQEDNLFKKPLSYKKITYRANIDMNLTKTTKVYFGLDGYISNYTSPGGQNTNTVWSAVRQLTPLMFPKTYSDGTFPSYGKHDLASPYVMLNNTGYTQDETQRNMLTLKLEQEFGGFLKGMTASVQAMSENINYFNEGRYIWPDLYRATGRSSQGVLIKTLRTAKENMKYTQNNNRYRKYYMEAKANWDRTFGLHSLGALALYYMEDVHNTQWDYDAMGSNDI
;
A
#
# COMPACT_ATOMS: atom_id res chain seq x y z
N TYR A 1 -1.71 -5.32 -42.46
CA TYR A 1 -1.46 -4.30 -41.42
C TYR A 1 -2.02 -4.83 -40.12
N PRO A 2 -1.36 -4.57 -38.95
CA PRO A 2 -1.95 -4.87 -37.67
C PRO A 2 -3.20 -4.02 -37.44
N ASP A 3 -4.16 -4.59 -36.71
CA ASP A 3 -5.34 -3.87 -36.22
C ASP A 3 -5.58 -4.36 -34.78
N VAL A 4 -4.95 -3.67 -33.84
CA VAL A 4 -4.91 -4.09 -32.40
C VAL A 4 -5.69 -3.10 -31.58
N ASN A 5 -6.79 -3.55 -30.97
CA ASN A 5 -7.44 -2.79 -29.92
C ASN A 5 -6.68 -3.00 -28.61
N TRP A 6 -5.76 -2.10 -28.29
CA TRP A 6 -4.90 -2.22 -27.12
C TRP A 6 -5.66 -2.26 -25.79
N ILE A 7 -6.83 -1.64 -25.72
CA ILE A 7 -7.67 -1.71 -24.51
C ILE A 7 -8.21 -3.14 -24.35
N ASP A 8 -8.77 -3.72 -25.39
CA ASP A 8 -9.30 -5.09 -25.33
C ASP A 8 -8.21 -6.14 -25.10
N GLU A 9 -6.97 -5.87 -25.55
CA GLU A 9 -5.84 -6.77 -25.33
C GLU A 9 -5.38 -6.79 -23.86
N ILE A 10 -5.45 -5.67 -23.15
CA ILE A 10 -4.90 -5.56 -21.79
C ILE A 10 -5.96 -5.51 -20.70
N MET A 11 -7.22 -5.24 -21.04
CA MET A 11 -8.28 -5.11 -20.03
C MET A 11 -9.23 -6.30 -20.04
N LYS A 12 -9.64 -6.71 -18.85
CA LYS A 12 -10.78 -7.62 -18.67
C LYS A 12 -12.07 -6.82 -18.85
N ARG A 13 -13.11 -7.45 -19.35
CA ARG A 13 -14.46 -6.84 -19.41
C ARG A 13 -15.06 -6.64 -18.02
N THR A 14 -14.69 -7.50 -17.07
CA THR A 14 -15.15 -7.45 -15.68
C THR A 14 -13.99 -7.78 -14.76
N SER A 15 -13.91 -7.09 -13.63
CA SER A 15 -13.07 -7.46 -12.50
C SER A 15 -13.94 -7.65 -11.27
N ILE A 16 -13.51 -8.54 -10.38
CA ILE A 16 -14.22 -8.85 -9.16
C ILE A 16 -13.50 -8.19 -8.01
N GLN A 17 -14.26 -7.45 -7.20
CA GLN A 17 -13.82 -6.92 -5.92
C GLN A 17 -14.69 -7.51 -4.83
N GLN A 18 -14.06 -8.01 -3.76
CA GLN A 18 -14.73 -8.63 -2.63
C GLN A 18 -14.32 -7.90 -1.36
N ASN A 19 -15.32 -7.49 -0.58
CA ASN A 19 -15.13 -6.85 0.71
C ASN A 19 -15.97 -7.59 1.76
N TYR A 20 -15.30 -8.11 2.78
CA TYR A 20 -15.92 -8.77 3.91
C TYR A 20 -15.62 -8.01 5.18
N TYR A 21 -16.62 -7.82 6.00
CA TYR A 21 -16.46 -7.13 7.27
C TYR A 21 -17.30 -7.81 8.35
N ILE A 22 -16.66 -8.10 9.47
CA ILE A 22 -17.31 -8.61 10.67
C ILE A 22 -16.94 -7.76 11.86
N ASN A 23 -17.87 -7.49 12.73
CA ASN A 23 -17.62 -6.86 14.01
C ASN A 23 -18.41 -7.49 15.13
N ALA A 24 -17.89 -7.32 16.34
CA ALA A 24 -18.55 -7.69 17.58
C ALA A 24 -18.36 -6.55 18.58
N GLN A 25 -19.43 -6.17 19.25
CA GLN A 25 -19.41 -5.18 20.30
C GLN A 25 -20.29 -5.61 21.45
N GLY A 26 -19.90 -5.22 22.63
CA GLY A 26 -20.65 -5.56 23.83
C GLY A 26 -20.04 -4.95 25.06
N GLY A 27 -20.62 -5.26 26.19
CA GLY A 27 -20.10 -4.81 27.48
C GLY A 27 -21.19 -4.52 28.50
N GLY A 28 -20.76 -4.01 29.64
CA GLY A 28 -21.58 -3.61 30.76
C GLY A 28 -20.98 -2.42 31.47
N ASP A 29 -21.28 -2.26 32.74
CA ASP A 29 -20.85 -1.10 33.55
C ASP A 29 -19.34 -1.11 33.82
N ILE A 30 -18.69 -2.29 33.81
CA ILE A 30 -17.26 -2.43 34.12
C ILE A 30 -16.42 -2.30 32.87
N ALA A 31 -16.82 -2.95 31.76
CA ALA A 31 -16.05 -2.96 30.52
C ALA A 31 -16.94 -2.96 29.31
N ARG A 32 -16.48 -2.30 28.25
CA ARG A 32 -17.08 -2.29 26.91
C ARG A 32 -16.01 -2.63 25.90
N TYR A 33 -16.35 -3.37 24.90
CA TYR A 33 -15.43 -3.73 23.84
C TYR A 33 -16.04 -3.56 22.45
N TYR A 34 -15.17 -3.31 21.51
CA TYR A 34 -15.44 -3.33 20.08
C TYR A 34 -14.30 -4.06 19.36
N LEU A 35 -14.64 -5.11 18.63
CA LEU A 35 -13.70 -5.88 17.79
C LEU A 35 -14.16 -5.82 16.35
N SER A 36 -13.25 -5.67 15.41
CA SER A 36 -13.59 -5.77 13.99
C SER A 36 -12.48 -6.39 13.18
N LEU A 37 -12.86 -7.09 12.12
CA LEU A 37 -12.01 -7.67 11.12
C LEU A 37 -12.59 -7.40 9.74
N GLY A 38 -11.78 -6.87 8.84
CA GLY A 38 -12.14 -6.63 7.45
C GLY A 38 -11.17 -7.35 6.52
N TYR A 39 -11.68 -7.88 5.41
CA TYR A 39 -10.89 -8.44 4.32
C TYR A 39 -11.35 -7.86 3.00
N GLN A 40 -10.40 -7.37 2.22
CA GLN A 40 -10.59 -6.83 0.89
C GLN A 40 -9.72 -7.61 -0.09
N ASP A 41 -10.30 -8.02 -1.21
CA ASP A 41 -9.61 -8.66 -2.32
C ASP A 41 -10.06 -8.01 -3.63
N GLU A 42 -9.14 -7.34 -4.30
CA GLU A 42 -9.36 -6.70 -5.58
C GLU A 42 -8.53 -7.40 -6.65
N GLY A 43 -9.18 -8.15 -7.50
CA GLY A 43 -8.58 -8.67 -8.72
C GLY A 43 -8.28 -7.52 -9.69
N ALA A 44 -7.11 -7.55 -10.32
CA ALA A 44 -6.78 -6.55 -11.33
C ALA A 44 -7.75 -6.59 -12.51
N ALA A 45 -8.12 -5.42 -13.01
CA ALA A 45 -8.87 -5.27 -14.26
C ALA A 45 -8.03 -5.61 -15.50
N TYR A 46 -6.72 -5.83 -15.33
CA TYR A 46 -5.82 -6.19 -16.41
C TYR A 46 -5.91 -7.67 -16.76
N ARG A 47 -5.85 -7.96 -18.06
CA ARG A 47 -5.74 -9.31 -18.59
C ARG A 47 -4.28 -9.73 -18.54
N GLN A 48 -4.00 -10.76 -17.75
CA GLN A 48 -2.71 -11.42 -17.73
C GLN A 48 -2.85 -12.79 -18.38
N GLU A 49 -1.94 -13.11 -19.26
CA GLU A 49 -1.71 -14.46 -19.76
C GLU A 49 -0.71 -15.18 -18.83
N ASP A 50 -0.57 -16.48 -18.96
CA ASP A 50 0.42 -17.23 -18.19
C ASP A 50 1.83 -16.68 -18.43
N ASN A 51 2.35 -16.02 -17.44
CA ASN A 51 3.71 -15.51 -17.45
C ASN A 51 4.66 -16.45 -16.66
N LEU A 52 5.95 -16.25 -16.86
CA LEU A 52 7.00 -17.08 -16.24
C LEU A 52 6.85 -17.20 -14.70
N PHE A 53 6.28 -16.19 -14.03
CA PHE A 53 6.21 -16.12 -12.57
C PHE A 53 4.86 -16.52 -12.00
N LYS A 54 3.82 -16.64 -12.83
CA LYS A 54 2.42 -16.99 -12.45
C LYS A 54 1.88 -16.16 -11.26
N LYS A 55 2.34 -14.92 -11.11
CA LYS A 55 1.87 -14.01 -10.08
C LYS A 55 0.77 -13.10 -10.63
N PRO A 56 -0.50 -13.26 -10.20
CA PRO A 56 -1.58 -12.38 -10.64
C PRO A 56 -1.44 -10.99 -10.02
N LEU A 57 -1.73 -9.96 -10.83
CA LEU A 57 -1.89 -8.61 -10.32
C LEU A 57 -3.12 -8.54 -9.41
N SER A 58 -2.95 -8.03 -8.21
CA SER A 58 -4.02 -7.97 -7.22
C SER A 58 -3.70 -6.98 -6.11
N TYR A 59 -4.74 -6.55 -5.41
CA TYR A 59 -4.61 -5.87 -4.13
C TYR A 59 -5.40 -6.63 -3.07
N LYS A 60 -4.74 -6.98 -1.97
CA LYS A 60 -5.37 -7.65 -0.82
C LYS A 60 -5.08 -6.86 0.44
N LYS A 61 -6.08 -6.73 1.30
CA LYS A 61 -5.94 -6.02 2.57
C LYS A 61 -6.74 -6.69 3.67
N ILE A 62 -6.08 -6.91 4.80
CA ILE A 62 -6.72 -7.30 6.05
C ILE A 62 -6.66 -6.09 6.98
N THR A 63 -7.79 -5.71 7.57
CA THR A 63 -7.88 -4.66 8.60
C THR A 63 -8.39 -5.27 9.90
N TYR A 64 -7.86 -4.82 11.02
CA TYR A 64 -8.32 -5.28 12.33
C TYR A 64 -8.33 -4.12 13.31
N ARG A 65 -9.30 -4.19 14.25
CA ARG A 65 -9.41 -3.24 15.34
C ARG A 65 -9.95 -3.93 16.58
N ALA A 66 -9.36 -3.58 17.72
CA ALA A 66 -9.82 -3.96 19.03
C ALA A 66 -9.77 -2.76 19.96
N ASN A 67 -10.91 -2.34 20.49
CA ASN A 67 -11.01 -1.26 21.48
C ASN A 67 -11.64 -1.83 22.74
N ILE A 68 -11.08 -1.49 23.89
CA ILE A 68 -11.59 -1.90 25.20
C ILE A 68 -11.59 -0.66 26.09
N ASP A 69 -12.76 -0.30 26.60
CA ASP A 69 -12.96 0.71 27.64
C ASP A 69 -13.28 0.01 28.94
N MET A 70 -12.53 0.27 30.01
CA MET A 70 -12.73 -0.32 31.33
C MET A 70 -12.86 0.75 32.40
N ASN A 71 -13.90 0.64 33.22
CA ASN A 71 -14.07 1.38 34.45
C ASN A 71 -13.41 0.60 35.60
N LEU A 72 -12.12 0.85 35.88
CA LEU A 72 -11.40 0.17 36.99
C LEU A 72 -12.01 0.52 38.34
N THR A 73 -12.43 1.76 38.49
CA THR A 73 -13.18 2.25 39.62
C THR A 73 -14.29 3.20 39.14
N LYS A 74 -15.08 3.78 40.04
CA LYS A 74 -16.07 4.80 39.70
C LYS A 74 -15.46 6.08 39.13
N THR A 75 -14.16 6.29 39.33
CA THR A 75 -13.43 7.51 38.94
C THR A 75 -12.21 7.24 38.07
N THR A 76 -11.87 5.97 37.84
CA THR A 76 -10.68 5.57 37.06
C THR A 76 -11.12 4.79 35.83
N LYS A 77 -10.74 5.27 34.65
CA LYS A 77 -11.02 4.61 33.37
C LYS A 77 -9.73 4.26 32.67
N VAL A 78 -9.73 3.12 32.00
CA VAL A 78 -8.64 2.69 31.12
C VAL A 78 -9.20 2.44 29.75
N TYR A 79 -8.52 2.97 28.74
CA TYR A 79 -8.77 2.66 27.34
C TYR A 79 -7.57 1.91 26.77
N PHE A 80 -7.85 0.82 26.10
CA PHE A 80 -6.91 0.07 25.28
C PHE A 80 -7.43 0.04 23.83
N GLY A 81 -6.60 0.46 22.89
CA GLY A 81 -6.88 0.43 21.47
C GLY A 81 -5.76 -0.25 20.70
N LEU A 82 -6.13 -1.19 19.86
CA LEU A 82 -5.27 -1.81 18.85
C LEU A 82 -5.95 -1.68 17.51
N ASP A 83 -5.31 -1.07 16.54
CA ASP A 83 -5.74 -1.07 15.15
C ASP A 83 -4.59 -1.26 14.18
N GLY A 84 -4.90 -1.80 13.02
CA GLY A 84 -3.90 -1.98 12.00
C GLY A 84 -4.44 -2.60 10.72
N TYR A 85 -3.51 -2.77 9.80
CA TYR A 85 -3.78 -3.50 8.56
C TYR A 85 -2.52 -4.15 8.01
N ILE A 86 -2.73 -5.17 7.19
CA ILE A 86 -1.73 -5.77 6.31
C ILE A 86 -2.29 -5.68 4.90
N SER A 87 -1.55 -5.02 4.01
CA SER A 87 -1.91 -4.93 2.59
C SER A 87 -0.81 -5.51 1.73
N ASN A 88 -1.21 -6.14 0.63
CA ASN A 88 -0.32 -6.72 -0.34
C ASN A 88 -0.78 -6.30 -1.74
N TYR A 89 0.08 -5.60 -2.46
CA TYR A 89 -0.17 -5.11 -3.81
C TYR A 89 0.83 -5.75 -4.76
N THR A 90 0.34 -6.39 -5.81
CA THR A 90 1.16 -6.98 -6.87
C THR A 90 0.97 -6.20 -8.17
N SER A 91 2.06 -5.72 -8.73
CA SER A 91 2.12 -4.94 -9.98
C SER A 91 3.08 -5.58 -10.99
N PRO A 92 3.08 -5.15 -12.27
CA PRO A 92 4.03 -5.64 -13.27
C PRO A 92 5.47 -5.31 -12.87
N GLY A 93 6.40 -6.17 -13.25
CA GLY A 93 7.81 -6.03 -12.90
C GLY A 93 8.46 -4.81 -13.53
N GLY A 94 9.08 -3.93 -12.71
CA GLY A 94 9.77 -2.74 -13.16
C GLY A 94 8.87 -1.69 -13.83
N GLN A 95 7.56 -1.93 -13.87
CA GLN A 95 6.57 -1.07 -14.49
C GLN A 95 5.40 -0.87 -13.52
N ASN A 96 4.90 0.33 -13.42
CA ASN A 96 3.66 0.59 -12.71
C ASN A 96 2.48 0.67 -13.69
N THR A 97 1.27 0.62 -13.15
CA THR A 97 0.04 0.69 -13.96
C THR A 97 -0.08 1.99 -14.76
N ASN A 98 0.46 3.11 -14.26
CA ASN A 98 0.48 4.38 -14.99
C ASN A 98 1.35 4.31 -16.24
N THR A 99 2.48 3.59 -16.20
CA THR A 99 3.34 3.37 -17.36
C THR A 99 2.61 2.56 -18.43
N VAL A 100 1.91 1.50 -18.02
CA VAL A 100 1.08 0.69 -18.94
C VAL A 100 0.01 1.55 -19.62
N TRP A 101 -0.72 2.38 -18.84
CA TRP A 101 -1.73 3.30 -19.37
C TRP A 101 -1.14 4.38 -20.28
N SER A 102 0.05 4.88 -19.97
CA SER A 102 0.75 5.84 -20.81
C SER A 102 1.10 5.23 -22.16
N ALA A 103 1.53 3.97 -22.18
CA ALA A 103 1.78 3.23 -23.41
C ALA A 103 0.49 3.07 -24.23
N VAL A 104 -0.62 2.64 -23.60
CA VAL A 104 -1.92 2.50 -24.30
C VAL A 104 -2.35 3.78 -25.01
N ARG A 105 -2.21 4.92 -24.32
CA ARG A 105 -2.61 6.22 -24.89
C ARG A 105 -1.74 6.70 -26.06
N GLN A 106 -0.53 6.19 -26.19
CA GLN A 106 0.40 6.54 -27.26
C GLN A 106 0.29 5.64 -28.49
N LEU A 107 -0.42 4.52 -28.39
CA LEU A 107 -0.49 3.53 -29.44
C LEU A 107 -1.75 3.69 -30.29
N THR A 108 -1.56 3.57 -31.61
CA THR A 108 -2.66 3.41 -32.54
C THR A 108 -2.82 1.94 -32.93
N PRO A 109 -4.02 1.48 -33.33
CA PRO A 109 -4.27 0.09 -33.72
C PRO A 109 -3.35 -0.43 -34.83
N LEU A 110 -2.94 0.45 -35.75
CA LEU A 110 -2.17 0.10 -36.94
C LEU A 110 -0.65 0.10 -36.72
N MET A 111 -0.17 0.45 -35.54
CA MET A 111 1.25 0.73 -35.33
C MET A 111 2.12 -0.53 -35.40
N PHE A 112 1.74 -1.59 -34.71
CA PHE A 112 2.40 -2.90 -34.70
C PHE A 112 1.48 -3.98 -34.11
N PRO A 113 1.75 -5.27 -34.35
CA PRO A 113 0.96 -6.37 -33.81
C PRO A 113 1.29 -6.59 -32.31
N LYS A 114 0.45 -7.34 -31.60
CA LYS A 114 0.69 -7.80 -30.24
C LYS A 114 2.01 -8.59 -30.14
N THR A 115 2.18 -9.55 -31.06
CA THR A 115 3.40 -10.34 -31.28
C THR A 115 3.61 -10.49 -32.77
N TYR A 116 4.85 -10.67 -33.19
CA TYR A 116 5.13 -11.04 -34.58
C TYR A 116 4.75 -12.50 -34.85
N SER A 117 4.70 -12.87 -36.13
CA SER A 117 4.31 -14.22 -36.56
C SER A 117 5.23 -15.32 -36.11
N ASP A 118 6.44 -14.98 -35.66
CA ASP A 118 7.44 -15.89 -35.06
C ASP A 118 7.43 -15.86 -33.53
N GLY A 119 6.43 -15.23 -32.89
CA GLY A 119 6.28 -15.14 -31.44
C GLY A 119 7.15 -14.09 -30.76
N THR A 120 7.95 -13.33 -31.50
CA THR A 120 8.79 -12.27 -30.90
C THR A 120 7.99 -10.98 -30.67
N PHE A 121 8.50 -10.13 -29.79
CA PHE A 121 7.82 -8.92 -29.35
C PHE A 121 8.25 -7.69 -30.14
N PRO A 122 7.31 -6.82 -30.55
CA PRO A 122 7.63 -5.56 -31.20
C PRO A 122 8.12 -4.51 -30.20
N SER A 123 9.07 -3.69 -30.66
CA SER A 123 9.41 -2.41 -30.03
C SER A 123 8.67 -1.26 -30.70
N TYR A 124 8.39 -0.18 -29.96
CA TYR A 124 7.76 1.02 -30.52
C TYR A 124 8.43 2.33 -30.05
N GLY A 125 8.12 3.41 -30.75
CA GLY A 125 8.57 4.75 -30.42
C GLY A 125 10.06 4.99 -30.67
N LYS A 126 10.56 6.17 -30.28
CA LYS A 126 11.95 6.55 -30.46
C LYS A 126 12.89 5.86 -29.49
N HIS A 127 12.40 5.42 -28.35
CA HIS A 127 13.15 4.80 -27.27
C HIS A 127 13.00 3.27 -27.21
N ASP A 128 12.49 2.66 -28.30
CA ASP A 128 12.31 1.22 -28.41
C ASP A 128 11.59 0.60 -27.21
N LEU A 129 10.43 1.16 -26.86
CA LEU A 129 9.62 0.79 -25.72
C LEU A 129 8.87 -0.52 -25.96
N ALA A 130 8.56 -1.22 -24.87
CA ALA A 130 7.70 -2.40 -24.90
C ALA A 130 6.23 -2.03 -25.04
N SER A 131 5.45 -2.90 -25.71
CA SER A 131 4.00 -2.76 -25.76
C SER A 131 3.35 -2.95 -24.38
N PRO A 132 2.14 -2.43 -24.15
CA PRO A 132 1.39 -2.67 -22.91
C PRO A 132 1.22 -4.15 -22.58
N TYR A 133 1.04 -4.99 -23.60
CA TYR A 133 0.99 -6.44 -23.45
C TYR A 133 2.28 -7.02 -22.86
N VAL A 134 3.43 -6.62 -23.38
CA VAL A 134 4.74 -7.05 -22.87
C VAL A 134 4.95 -6.55 -21.44
N MET A 135 4.60 -5.29 -21.17
CA MET A 135 4.71 -4.71 -19.83
C MET A 135 3.91 -5.48 -18.77
N LEU A 136 2.71 -5.97 -19.13
CA LEU A 136 1.86 -6.73 -18.21
C LEU A 136 2.28 -8.19 -18.02
N ASN A 137 2.86 -8.81 -19.04
CA ASN A 137 3.01 -10.26 -19.09
C ASN A 137 4.46 -10.73 -19.07
N ASN A 138 5.41 -9.91 -19.51
CA ASN A 138 6.78 -10.36 -19.79
C ASN A 138 7.88 -9.59 -19.04
N THR A 139 7.53 -8.74 -18.07
CA THR A 139 8.50 -7.94 -17.30
C THR A 139 8.70 -8.44 -15.87
N GLY A 140 8.02 -9.51 -15.45
CA GLY A 140 8.06 -10.03 -14.10
C GLY A 140 6.99 -9.43 -13.20
N TYR A 141 7.31 -9.23 -11.91
CA TYR A 141 6.38 -8.66 -10.94
C TYR A 141 7.11 -7.82 -9.89
N THR A 142 6.36 -6.91 -9.27
CA THR A 142 6.71 -6.23 -8.03
C THR A 142 5.61 -6.48 -7.02
N GLN A 143 5.98 -6.80 -5.80
CA GLN A 143 5.06 -7.00 -4.69
C GLN A 143 5.41 -6.03 -3.58
N ASP A 144 4.42 -5.22 -3.18
CA ASP A 144 4.51 -4.27 -2.09
C ASP A 144 3.64 -4.75 -0.94
N GLU A 145 4.25 -5.01 0.20
CA GLU A 145 3.54 -5.34 1.44
C GLU A 145 3.69 -4.18 2.42
N THR A 146 2.56 -3.75 2.99
CA THR A 146 2.54 -2.76 4.06
C THR A 146 1.86 -3.35 5.28
N GLN A 147 2.55 -3.33 6.41
CA GLN A 147 2.02 -3.73 7.71
C GLN A 147 2.00 -2.53 8.63
N ARG A 148 0.83 -2.10 9.07
CA ARG A 148 0.66 -1.04 10.06
C ARG A 148 0.01 -1.57 11.31
N ASN A 149 0.59 -1.27 12.46
CA ASN A 149 0.06 -1.59 13.78
C ASN A 149 0.12 -0.33 14.64
N MET A 150 -0.99 0.01 15.28
CA MET A 150 -1.06 1.10 16.23
C MET A 150 -1.67 0.59 17.53
N LEU A 151 -0.95 0.81 18.62
CA LEU A 151 -1.36 0.48 19.98
C LEU A 151 -1.55 1.78 20.75
N THR A 152 -2.68 1.93 21.43
CA THR A 152 -2.98 3.07 22.30
C THR A 152 -3.39 2.57 23.68
N LEU A 153 -2.78 3.15 24.70
CA LEU A 153 -3.16 2.95 26.09
C LEU A 153 -3.43 4.30 26.73
N LYS A 154 -4.61 4.48 27.34
CA LYS A 154 -4.97 5.71 28.05
C LYS A 154 -5.48 5.35 29.45
N LEU A 155 -4.98 6.06 30.45
CA LEU A 155 -5.50 6.06 31.81
C LEU A 155 -6.11 7.42 32.08
N GLU A 156 -7.31 7.45 32.62
CA GLU A 156 -8.03 8.66 33.00
C GLU A 156 -8.52 8.54 34.43
N GLN A 157 -8.29 9.60 35.23
CA GLN A 157 -8.70 9.70 36.62
C GLN A 157 -9.51 10.96 36.85
N GLU A 158 -10.73 10.80 37.35
CA GLU A 158 -11.57 11.89 37.85
C GLU A 158 -11.29 12.09 39.35
N PHE A 159 -11.18 13.35 39.78
CA PHE A 159 -10.89 13.70 41.15
C PHE A 159 -12.12 14.29 41.86
N GLY A 160 -12.27 13.99 43.13
CA GLY A 160 -13.33 14.50 43.98
C GLY A 160 -12.79 15.42 45.10
N GLY A 161 -13.65 15.76 46.05
CA GLY A 161 -13.29 16.56 47.20
C GLY A 161 -12.74 17.93 46.86
N PHE A 162 -11.53 18.23 47.32
CA PHE A 162 -10.84 19.50 47.06
C PHE A 162 -10.60 19.74 45.53
N LEU A 163 -10.28 18.69 44.81
CA LEU A 163 -10.03 18.71 43.35
C LEU A 163 -11.26 18.44 42.54
N LYS A 164 -12.48 18.67 43.08
CA LYS A 164 -13.73 18.43 42.34
C LYS A 164 -13.75 19.24 41.04
N GLY A 165 -14.06 18.53 39.93
CA GLY A 165 -14.05 19.08 38.58
C GLY A 165 -12.73 18.89 37.84
N MET A 166 -11.73 18.28 38.49
CA MET A 166 -10.46 17.95 37.86
C MET A 166 -10.51 16.52 37.27
N THR A 167 -10.01 16.38 36.05
CA THR A 167 -9.76 15.11 35.38
C THR A 167 -8.31 15.12 34.88
N ALA A 168 -7.53 14.11 35.21
CA ALA A 168 -6.20 13.91 34.65
C ALA A 168 -6.18 12.67 33.78
N SER A 169 -5.43 12.71 32.67
CA SER A 169 -5.20 11.55 31.83
C SER A 169 -3.76 11.45 31.34
N VAL A 170 -3.29 10.23 31.20
CA VAL A 170 -2.03 9.90 30.53
C VAL A 170 -2.33 8.94 29.40
N GLN A 171 -1.79 9.22 28.22
CA GLN A 171 -1.93 8.38 27.04
C GLN A 171 -0.55 8.05 26.48
N ALA A 172 -0.36 6.79 26.10
CA ALA A 172 0.79 6.34 25.31
C ALA A 172 0.29 5.70 24.02
N MET A 173 0.97 5.98 22.92
CA MET A 173 0.69 5.38 21.60
C MET A 173 2.00 4.91 20.98
N SER A 174 1.96 3.74 20.38
CA SER A 174 3.03 3.20 19.53
C SER A 174 2.48 2.85 18.17
N GLU A 175 3.03 3.45 17.13
CA GLU A 175 2.72 3.12 15.74
C GLU A 175 3.95 2.52 15.06
N ASN A 176 3.76 1.40 14.38
CA ASN A 176 4.78 0.76 13.57
C ASN A 176 4.22 0.53 12.16
N ILE A 177 4.95 0.99 11.15
CA ILE A 177 4.66 0.71 9.74
C ILE A 177 5.90 0.06 9.15
N ASN A 178 5.73 -1.14 8.60
CA ASN A 178 6.76 -1.84 7.84
C ASN A 178 6.35 -1.84 6.38
N TYR A 179 7.24 -1.39 5.51
CA TYR A 179 7.11 -1.44 4.06
C TYR A 179 8.11 -2.47 3.55
N PHE A 180 7.61 -3.51 2.93
CA PHE A 180 8.41 -4.54 2.30
C PHE A 180 8.11 -4.54 0.80
N ASN A 181 9.15 -4.34 -0.01
CA ASN A 181 9.06 -4.40 -1.46
C ASN A 181 9.94 -5.54 -1.97
N GLU A 182 9.36 -6.41 -2.79
CA GLU A 182 10.05 -7.48 -3.50
C GLU A 182 9.80 -7.32 -4.99
N GLY A 183 10.86 -7.38 -5.80
CA GLY A 183 10.75 -7.33 -7.26
C GLY A 183 11.55 -8.42 -7.95
N ARG A 184 10.95 -9.01 -8.98
CA ARG A 184 11.64 -9.86 -9.95
C ARG A 184 11.42 -9.27 -11.33
N TYR A 185 12.49 -8.76 -11.90
CA TYR A 185 12.45 -8.05 -13.18
C TYR A 185 13.12 -8.86 -14.23
N ILE A 186 12.50 -8.94 -15.39
CA ILE A 186 13.04 -9.48 -16.61
C ILE A 186 12.63 -8.58 -17.76
N TRP A 187 13.46 -8.43 -18.77
CA TRP A 187 13.12 -7.70 -19.96
C TRP A 187 13.33 -8.59 -21.17
N PRO A 188 12.31 -8.79 -22.04
CA PRO A 188 12.46 -9.63 -23.22
C PRO A 188 13.18 -8.90 -24.34
N ASP A 189 13.64 -9.66 -25.34
CA ASP A 189 14.09 -9.08 -26.61
C ASP A 189 12.95 -8.36 -27.32
N LEU A 190 13.18 -7.13 -27.76
CA LEU A 190 12.25 -6.35 -28.55
C LEU A 190 12.82 -6.09 -29.94
N TYR A 191 11.98 -6.27 -30.95
CA TYR A 191 12.39 -6.18 -32.34
C TYR A 191 11.59 -5.12 -33.10
N ARG A 192 12.23 -4.54 -34.13
CA ARG A 192 11.55 -3.71 -35.13
C ARG A 192 11.55 -4.43 -36.46
N ALA A 193 10.35 -4.70 -36.97
CA ALA A 193 10.19 -5.27 -38.30
C ALA A 193 10.44 -4.19 -39.38
N THR A 194 11.19 -4.54 -40.40
CA THR A 194 11.56 -3.67 -41.52
C THR A 194 10.96 -4.14 -42.86
N GLY A 195 10.47 -5.38 -42.95
CA GLY A 195 9.87 -5.93 -44.15
C GLY A 195 9.73 -7.45 -44.09
N ARG A 196 9.50 -8.04 -45.27
CA ARG A 196 9.49 -9.49 -45.48
C ARG A 196 10.37 -9.82 -46.68
N SER A 197 11.05 -10.98 -46.57
CA SER A 197 11.79 -11.53 -47.69
C SER A 197 10.84 -11.97 -48.83
N SER A 198 11.42 -12.31 -49.97
CA SER A 198 10.65 -12.90 -51.12
C SER A 198 9.99 -14.23 -50.74
N GLN A 199 10.44 -14.90 -49.71
CA GLN A 199 9.89 -16.14 -49.17
C GLN A 199 8.88 -15.90 -48.03
N GLY A 200 8.53 -14.63 -47.72
CA GLY A 200 7.57 -14.26 -46.66
C GLY A 200 8.13 -14.23 -45.27
N VAL A 201 9.42 -14.52 -45.04
CA VAL A 201 10.07 -14.48 -43.75
C VAL A 201 10.19 -13.04 -43.24
N LEU A 202 9.85 -12.79 -41.99
CA LEU A 202 9.93 -11.47 -41.38
C LEU A 202 11.38 -11.02 -41.24
N ILE A 203 11.70 -9.86 -41.80
CA ILE A 203 12.99 -9.18 -41.61
C ILE A 203 12.83 -8.22 -40.46
N LYS A 204 13.60 -8.42 -39.40
CA LYS A 204 13.56 -7.62 -38.18
C LYS A 204 14.93 -7.34 -37.59
N THR A 205 15.06 -6.26 -36.87
CA THR A 205 16.27 -5.82 -36.17
C THR A 205 16.00 -5.84 -34.67
N LEU A 206 16.92 -6.42 -33.92
CA LEU A 206 16.90 -6.33 -32.45
C LEU A 206 17.10 -4.87 -32.03
N ARG A 207 16.21 -4.35 -31.21
CA ARG A 207 16.25 -2.97 -30.73
C ARG A 207 16.59 -2.92 -29.25
N THR A 208 15.99 -3.79 -28.44
CA THR A 208 16.27 -3.93 -27.03
C THR A 208 16.61 -5.38 -26.76
N ALA A 209 17.79 -5.62 -26.20
CA ALA A 209 18.22 -6.97 -25.87
C ALA A 209 17.60 -7.41 -24.53
N LYS A 210 17.32 -8.69 -24.41
CA LYS A 210 16.87 -9.33 -23.19
C LYS A 210 17.82 -8.99 -22.03
N GLU A 211 17.25 -8.57 -20.91
CA GLU A 211 17.97 -8.46 -19.64
C GLU A 211 17.84 -9.75 -18.83
N ASN A 212 18.92 -10.10 -18.13
CA ASN A 212 18.87 -11.18 -17.16
C ASN A 212 17.92 -10.82 -16.02
N MET A 213 17.33 -11.83 -15.41
CA MET A 213 16.45 -11.64 -14.26
C MET A 213 17.20 -10.96 -13.12
N LYS A 214 16.65 -9.84 -12.66
CA LYS A 214 17.11 -9.09 -11.49
C LYS A 214 16.16 -9.36 -10.34
N TYR A 215 16.67 -9.53 -9.15
CA TYR A 215 15.92 -9.60 -7.92
C TYR A 215 16.25 -8.37 -7.07
N THR A 216 15.22 -7.71 -6.55
CA THR A 216 15.35 -6.59 -5.63
C THR A 216 14.49 -6.82 -4.41
N GLN A 217 14.98 -6.40 -3.26
CA GLN A 217 14.27 -6.46 -2.00
C GLN A 217 14.61 -5.23 -1.19
N ASN A 218 13.59 -4.51 -0.73
CA ASN A 218 13.73 -3.35 0.15
C ASN A 218 12.80 -3.51 1.35
N ASN A 219 13.28 -3.07 2.52
CA ASN A 219 12.51 -3.06 3.74
C ASN A 219 12.72 -1.72 4.44
N ASN A 220 11.66 -0.93 4.53
CA ASN A 220 11.65 0.34 5.25
C ASN A 220 10.75 0.22 6.47
N ARG A 221 11.16 0.82 7.57
CA ARG A 221 10.40 0.81 8.81
C ARG A 221 10.21 2.24 9.31
N TYR A 222 8.97 2.55 9.64
CA TYR A 222 8.57 3.74 10.37
C TYR A 222 8.09 3.35 11.76
N ARG A 223 8.56 4.04 12.81
CA ARG A 223 8.09 3.91 14.19
C ARG A 223 7.79 5.28 14.75
N LYS A 224 6.69 5.38 15.45
CA LYS A 224 6.30 6.58 16.18
C LYS A 224 5.90 6.20 17.58
N TYR A 225 6.46 6.87 18.56
CA TYR A 225 6.04 6.84 19.94
C TYR A 225 5.47 8.19 20.31
N TYR A 226 4.32 8.18 20.94
CA TYR A 226 3.66 9.38 21.42
C TYR A 226 3.24 9.17 22.86
N MET A 227 3.51 10.16 23.70
CA MET A 227 3.04 10.20 25.07
C MET A 227 2.40 11.57 25.34
N GLU A 228 1.29 11.55 26.04
CA GLU A 228 0.54 12.75 26.43
C GLU A 228 0.14 12.67 27.88
N ALA A 229 0.31 13.77 28.62
CA ALA A 229 -0.25 13.98 29.93
C ALA A 229 -1.15 15.23 29.89
N LYS A 230 -2.39 15.08 30.33
CA LYS A 230 -3.41 16.13 30.25
C LYS A 230 -4.11 16.26 31.60
N ALA A 231 -4.27 17.49 32.06
CA ALA A 231 -5.10 17.84 33.20
C ALA A 231 -6.16 18.86 32.75
N ASN A 232 -7.41 18.53 32.98
CA ASN A 232 -8.55 19.39 32.70
C ASN A 232 -9.28 19.70 34.00
N TRP A 233 -9.62 20.95 34.22
CA TRP A 233 -10.39 21.38 35.38
C TRP A 233 -11.55 22.24 34.94
N ASP A 234 -12.77 21.82 35.24
CA ASP A 234 -14.01 22.52 34.95
C ASP A 234 -14.87 22.65 36.22
N ARG A 235 -15.18 23.86 36.59
CA ARG A 235 -15.99 24.09 37.78
C ARG A 235 -16.93 25.31 37.64
N THR A 236 -18.14 25.11 38.12
CA THR A 236 -19.17 26.19 38.16
C THR A 236 -19.32 26.68 39.58
N PHE A 237 -19.27 28.01 39.74
CA PHE A 237 -19.44 28.75 40.97
C PHE A 237 -20.61 29.72 40.79
N GLY A 238 -21.79 29.35 41.27
CA GLY A 238 -23.00 30.13 41.06
C GLY A 238 -23.32 30.29 39.55
N LEU A 239 -23.24 31.51 39.04
CA LEU A 239 -23.50 31.85 37.63
C LEU A 239 -22.21 31.79 36.76
N HIS A 240 -21.06 31.57 37.35
CA HIS A 240 -19.77 31.57 36.65
C HIS A 240 -19.23 30.16 36.48
N SER A 241 -18.88 29.81 35.25
CA SER A 241 -18.18 28.54 34.91
C SER A 241 -16.75 28.87 34.50
N LEU A 242 -15.80 28.24 35.14
CA LEU A 242 -14.36 28.36 34.88
C LEU A 242 -13.82 27.04 34.40
N GLY A 243 -13.00 27.09 33.36
CA GLY A 243 -12.29 25.94 32.83
C GLY A 243 -10.79 26.24 32.66
N ALA A 244 -9.94 25.23 32.93
CA ALA A 244 -8.50 25.28 32.71
C ALA A 244 -8.03 23.95 32.12
N LEU A 245 -7.07 24.04 31.21
CA LEU A 245 -6.44 22.89 30.56
C LEU A 245 -4.93 23.04 30.63
N ALA A 246 -4.25 21.99 31.09
CA ALA A 246 -2.81 21.81 30.97
C ALA A 246 -2.55 20.57 30.12
N LEU A 247 -1.68 20.68 29.14
CA LEU A 247 -1.29 19.60 28.23
C LEU A 247 0.21 19.59 28.07
N TYR A 248 0.80 18.41 28.21
CA TYR A 248 2.18 18.12 27.85
C TYR A 248 2.20 16.90 26.95
N TYR A 249 2.93 16.94 25.86
CA TYR A 249 3.15 15.78 25.00
C TYR A 249 4.59 15.68 24.52
N MET A 250 4.98 14.49 24.16
CA MET A 250 6.25 14.18 23.53
C MET A 250 6.00 13.19 22.39
N GLU A 251 6.77 13.35 21.33
CA GLU A 251 6.71 12.50 20.16
C GLU A 251 8.14 12.15 19.74
N ASP A 252 8.35 10.88 19.41
CA ASP A 252 9.60 10.38 18.89
C ASP A 252 9.30 9.57 17.62
N VAL A 253 9.97 9.92 16.53
CA VAL A 253 9.75 9.33 15.19
C VAL A 253 11.05 8.81 14.64
N HIS A 254 11.09 7.52 14.35
CA HIS A 254 12.19 6.84 13.66
C HIS A 254 11.74 6.38 12.29
N ASN A 255 12.42 6.83 11.24
CA ASN A 255 12.21 6.38 9.88
C ASN A 255 13.55 5.90 9.30
N THR A 256 13.68 4.62 8.99
CA THR A 256 14.94 4.04 8.50
C THR A 256 15.38 4.63 7.16
N GLN A 257 14.45 5.14 6.36
CA GLN A 257 14.80 5.81 5.10
C GLN A 257 15.47 7.16 5.34
N TRP A 258 15.02 7.90 6.36
CA TRP A 258 15.63 9.19 6.73
C TRP A 258 17.00 9.00 7.38
N ASP A 259 17.14 7.98 8.22
CA ASP A 259 18.43 7.68 8.87
C ASP A 259 19.48 7.28 7.84
N TYR A 260 19.11 6.58 6.77
CA TYR A 260 20.02 6.23 5.68
C TYR A 260 20.42 7.45 4.86
N ASP A 261 19.49 8.33 4.52
CA ASP A 261 19.79 9.57 3.78
C ASP A 261 20.62 10.56 4.62
N ALA A 262 20.43 10.58 5.94
CA ALA A 262 21.21 11.39 6.87
C ALA A 262 22.65 10.87 7.09
N MET A 263 22.85 9.55 7.01
CA MET A 263 24.18 8.91 7.12
C MET A 263 24.93 8.83 5.78
N GLY A 264 24.26 9.02 4.68
CA GLY A 264 24.70 8.53 3.37
C GLY A 264 25.29 9.53 2.39
N SER A 265 25.87 10.66 2.78
CA SER A 265 26.56 11.46 1.79
C SER A 265 27.95 12.00 2.15
N ASN A 266 28.45 11.78 3.36
CA ASN A 266 29.71 12.43 3.75
C ASN A 266 30.81 11.54 4.35
N ASP A 267 30.64 10.22 4.46
CA ASP A 267 31.67 9.37 5.07
C ASP A 267 31.95 8.09 4.26
N ILE A 268 32.41 8.27 3.00
CA ILE A 268 33.29 7.28 2.33
C ILE A 268 34.28 8.05 1.43
#